data_3e436125215b9b1f50b326dc4d94b03c
#
_entry.id   3e436125215b9b1f50b326dc4d94b03c
#
_cell.length_a   1.000
_cell.length_b   1.000
_cell.length_c   1.000
_cell.angle_alpha   90.00
_cell.angle_beta   90.00
_cell.angle_gamma   90.00
#
_symmetry.space_group_name_H-M   'P 1'
#
loop_
_entity.id
_entity.type
_entity.pdbx_description
1 polymer ?
#
loop_
_entity_poly.entity_id
_entity_poly.type
_entity_poly.pdbx_seq_one_letter_code
_entity_poly.pdbx_strand_id
1 'polypeptide(L)'
;MFIMKQVKTLITTYCTILLAFVLQKPLFLIIQQAMCPSQQCGFWSNISAVVWHGLTLDISMAGYLSIVPCLTMIASIWVNGKITQRILNGYFWVAAALIACSFVLNMALYPFWNYPLDSTPLFYFFTSPADAFASTSVWFSAFGILLAAILTVAIWYALRTKQRLWTCHRIGTLAAMIISAAAMFLAIRGGLTVSTANTGKAYYSQNAFLNHAAVNPLFSLMESLSHQEDFGTQYRYMPDEKATKTFEAMISQSDDDTTPLLSPEAIANGAPDILIVIMESFANDLLPSIGTQGDVAVNLDSIAQSSISFTRFFANSFRTDRGLVSILSGYPAQPTHSIMKYPAKSAHLPSLARSLAEAKHYTSTYFYGGDVDFANQRSWLVSQGYQHIISDADFPIKDKLSKWGVPDHIVAQRLLADIKSPSSKAPHLRVFQTSSSHEPFDVPYKRLADKRLNAFAYTDSLIGNLMRQYAQLPSWRNTLVVLVPDHVGAYTEHLDNFTRKRYEIPLIITGGAIARPMKIDAIGSQHDIAATLLGQ
;
A
#
# COMPACT_ATOMS: atom_id res chain seq x y z
N MET A 1 -14.85 42.55 9.41
CA MET A 1 -14.90 42.40 7.94
C MET A 1 -13.54 42.54 7.24
N PHE A 2 -12.52 43.20 7.82
CA PHE A 2 -11.18 43.41 7.22
C PHE A 2 -10.16 42.25 7.43
N ILE A 3 -10.32 41.41 8.47
CA ILE A 3 -9.49 40.23 8.75
C ILE A 3 -9.56 39.19 7.59
N MET A 4 -10.58 39.36 6.76
CA MET A 4 -10.96 38.34 5.77
C MET A 4 -10.21 38.41 4.42
N LYS A 5 -9.42 39.48 4.12
CA LYS A 5 -8.83 39.58 2.77
C LYS A 5 -7.77 38.54 2.47
N GLN A 6 -6.79 38.38 3.35
CA GLN A 6 -5.71 37.39 3.22
C GLN A 6 -6.30 35.99 3.25
N VAL A 7 -7.13 35.68 4.24
CA VAL A 7 -7.79 34.37 4.38
C VAL A 7 -8.69 34.09 3.17
N LYS A 8 -9.52 35.07 2.76
CA LYS A 8 -10.36 34.92 1.56
C LYS A 8 -9.54 34.64 0.30
N THR A 9 -8.43 35.38 0.12
CA THR A 9 -7.55 35.17 -1.03
C THR A 9 -6.90 33.78 -0.97
N LEU A 10 -6.44 33.33 0.19
CA LEU A 10 -5.88 31.98 0.38
C LEU A 10 -6.90 30.90 0.05
N ILE A 11 -8.11 31.00 0.61
CA ILE A 11 -9.20 30.05 0.33
C ILE A 11 -9.53 30.03 -1.15
N THR A 12 -9.68 31.21 -1.78
CA THR A 12 -9.95 31.30 -3.22
C THR A 12 -8.85 30.67 -4.04
N THR A 13 -7.58 30.93 -3.72
CA THR A 13 -6.41 30.31 -4.37
C THR A 13 -6.46 28.79 -4.24
N TYR A 14 -6.62 28.29 -3.00
CA TYR A 14 -6.72 26.88 -2.70
C TYR A 14 -7.87 26.19 -3.47
N CYS A 15 -9.06 26.76 -3.42
CA CYS A 15 -10.24 26.22 -4.14
C CYS A 15 -10.06 26.25 -5.67
N THR A 16 -9.40 27.28 -6.21
CA THR A 16 -9.11 27.35 -7.66
C THR A 16 -8.13 26.26 -8.09
N ILE A 17 -7.07 26.03 -7.31
CA ILE A 17 -6.11 24.95 -7.56
C ILE A 17 -6.80 23.59 -7.44
N LEU A 18 -7.57 23.39 -6.38
CA LEU A 18 -8.33 22.14 -6.17
C LEU A 18 -9.29 21.87 -7.32
N LEU A 19 -10.03 22.89 -7.76
CA LEU A 19 -10.95 22.76 -8.89
C LEU A 19 -10.21 22.40 -10.19
N ALA A 20 -9.02 22.98 -10.42
CA ALA A 20 -8.20 22.64 -11.58
C ALA A 20 -7.82 21.15 -11.58
N PHE A 21 -7.45 20.57 -10.42
CA PHE A 21 -7.16 19.14 -10.30
C PHE A 21 -8.41 18.26 -10.45
N VAL A 22 -9.50 18.62 -9.82
CA VAL A 22 -10.77 17.88 -9.93
C VAL A 22 -11.24 17.79 -11.38
N LEU A 23 -11.15 18.89 -12.14
CA LEU A 23 -11.56 18.94 -13.55
C LEU A 23 -10.66 18.10 -14.49
N GLN A 24 -9.43 17.81 -14.10
CA GLN A 24 -8.55 16.94 -14.88
C GLN A 24 -9.08 15.50 -15.00
N LYS A 25 -9.76 14.99 -13.97
CA LYS A 25 -10.27 13.60 -13.92
C LYS A 25 -11.31 13.28 -14.98
N PRO A 26 -12.42 14.05 -15.12
CA PRO A 26 -13.36 13.83 -16.20
C PRO A 26 -12.75 14.01 -17.59
N LEU A 27 -11.82 14.98 -17.75
CA LEU A 27 -11.12 15.17 -19.01
C LEU A 27 -10.21 13.96 -19.33
N PHE A 28 -9.51 13.43 -18.33
CA PHE A 28 -8.70 12.21 -18.48
C PHE A 28 -9.57 11.04 -18.95
N LEU A 29 -10.69 10.78 -18.28
CA LEU A 29 -11.61 9.69 -18.66
C LEU A 29 -12.10 9.82 -20.11
N ILE A 30 -12.56 11.00 -20.51
CA ILE A 30 -13.09 11.25 -21.86
C ILE A 30 -12.02 11.02 -22.91
N ILE A 31 -10.84 11.61 -22.72
CA ILE A 31 -9.79 11.60 -23.73
C ILE A 31 -9.16 10.21 -23.85
N GLN A 32 -8.87 9.55 -22.72
CA GLN A 32 -8.25 8.23 -22.73
C GLN A 32 -9.19 7.15 -23.30
N GLN A 33 -10.48 7.22 -23.02
CA GLN A 33 -11.46 6.31 -23.64
C GLN A 33 -11.60 6.52 -25.15
N ALA A 34 -11.45 7.75 -25.62
CA ALA A 34 -11.42 8.05 -27.05
C ALA A 34 -10.13 7.54 -27.72
N MET A 35 -8.98 7.61 -27.03
CA MET A 35 -7.69 7.16 -27.54
C MET A 35 -7.49 5.63 -27.44
N CYS A 36 -8.04 5.00 -26.40
CA CYS A 36 -7.88 3.57 -26.10
C CYS A 36 -9.26 2.89 -25.92
N PRO A 37 -9.96 2.53 -27.01
CA PRO A 37 -11.30 1.93 -26.94
C PRO A 37 -11.38 0.61 -26.15
N SER A 38 -10.24 -0.11 -25.99
CA SER A 38 -10.15 -1.32 -25.19
C SER A 38 -10.33 -1.09 -23.68
N GLN A 39 -10.20 0.15 -23.21
CA GLN A 39 -10.38 0.55 -21.81
C GLN A 39 -11.81 1.09 -21.53
N GLN A 40 -12.80 0.66 -22.28
CA GLN A 40 -14.18 1.12 -22.10
C GLN A 40 -14.70 0.78 -20.71
N CYS A 41 -14.82 1.81 -19.88
CA CYS A 41 -15.60 1.81 -18.66
C CYS A 41 -16.62 2.94 -18.76
N GLY A 42 -17.87 2.69 -18.40
CA GLY A 42 -18.94 3.69 -18.55
C GLY A 42 -18.57 5.02 -17.89
N PHE A 43 -18.44 6.09 -18.67
CA PHE A 43 -18.05 7.42 -18.16
C PHE A 43 -18.96 7.91 -17.04
N TRP A 44 -20.27 7.93 -17.29
CA TRP A 44 -21.26 8.47 -16.35
C TRP A 44 -21.38 7.68 -15.06
N SER A 45 -21.16 6.37 -15.10
CA SER A 45 -21.20 5.52 -13.90
C SER A 45 -19.96 5.62 -13.02
N ASN A 46 -18.82 6.05 -13.59
CA ASN A 46 -17.54 6.01 -12.88
C ASN A 46 -16.98 7.39 -12.50
N ILE A 47 -17.44 8.48 -13.14
CA ILE A 47 -16.89 9.81 -12.91
C ILE A 47 -16.98 10.26 -11.44
N SER A 48 -18.11 10.01 -10.77
CA SER A 48 -18.29 10.38 -9.37
C SER A 48 -17.36 9.63 -8.45
N ALA A 49 -17.16 8.33 -8.68
CA ALA A 49 -16.24 7.49 -7.92
C ALA A 49 -14.78 7.93 -8.15
N VAL A 50 -14.38 8.15 -9.40
CA VAL A 50 -13.02 8.63 -9.73
C VAL A 50 -12.72 9.97 -9.05
N VAL A 51 -13.65 10.91 -9.11
CA VAL A 51 -13.48 12.23 -8.45
C VAL A 51 -13.41 12.04 -6.93
N TRP A 52 -14.32 11.28 -6.34
CA TRP A 52 -14.40 11.08 -4.89
C TRP A 52 -13.11 10.44 -4.32
N HIS A 53 -12.67 9.32 -4.90
CA HIS A 53 -11.48 8.62 -4.42
C HIS A 53 -10.17 9.36 -4.73
N GLY A 54 -10.14 10.19 -5.78
CA GLY A 54 -8.99 11.05 -6.06
C GLY A 54 -8.93 12.34 -5.25
N LEU A 55 -10.02 12.72 -4.56
CA LEU A 55 -10.12 14.02 -3.89
C LEU A 55 -9.07 14.21 -2.79
N THR A 56 -8.70 13.16 -2.06
CA THR A 56 -7.67 13.22 -1.02
C THR A 56 -6.33 13.69 -1.57
N LEU A 57 -5.92 13.21 -2.74
CA LEU A 57 -4.66 13.61 -3.39
C LEU A 57 -4.75 15.03 -3.95
N ASP A 58 -5.91 15.41 -4.49
CA ASP A 58 -6.15 16.77 -5.00
C ASP A 58 -6.10 17.80 -3.87
N ILE A 59 -6.74 17.51 -2.74
CA ILE A 59 -6.72 18.32 -1.51
C ILE A 59 -5.29 18.48 -1.00
N SER A 60 -4.54 17.38 -0.94
CA SER A 60 -3.15 17.40 -0.50
C SER A 60 -2.27 18.24 -1.43
N MET A 61 -2.38 18.03 -2.74
CA MET A 61 -1.58 18.75 -3.73
C MET A 61 -1.94 20.23 -3.81
N ALA A 62 -3.22 20.56 -3.70
CA ALA A 62 -3.66 21.96 -3.57
C ALA A 62 -3.07 22.62 -2.32
N GLY A 63 -2.95 21.87 -1.22
CA GLY A 63 -2.26 22.31 -0.01
C GLY A 63 -0.78 22.62 -0.25
N TYR A 64 -0.04 21.71 -0.86
CA TYR A 64 1.38 21.93 -1.21
C TYR A 64 1.59 23.18 -2.05
N LEU A 65 0.80 23.35 -3.12
CA LEU A 65 0.88 24.54 -3.98
C LEU A 65 0.38 25.83 -3.28
N SER A 66 -0.32 25.71 -2.17
CA SER A 66 -0.78 26.87 -1.39
C SER A 66 0.18 27.30 -0.28
N ILE A 67 1.29 26.58 -0.04
CA ILE A 67 2.29 26.93 1.00
C ILE A 67 2.88 28.31 0.72
N VAL A 68 3.41 28.53 -0.49
CA VAL A 68 4.03 29.81 -0.87
C VAL A 68 3.03 30.97 -0.83
N PRO A 69 1.81 30.85 -1.39
CA PRO A 69 0.75 31.83 -1.17
C PRO A 69 0.48 32.13 0.31
N CYS A 70 0.35 31.10 1.15
CA CYS A 70 0.11 31.30 2.59
C CYS A 70 1.23 32.09 3.25
N LEU A 71 2.48 31.71 3.04
CA LEU A 71 3.65 32.43 3.58
C LEU A 71 3.73 33.87 3.07
N THR A 72 3.46 34.08 1.77
CA THR A 72 3.45 35.41 1.17
C THR A 72 2.32 36.29 1.75
N MET A 73 1.15 35.71 2.02
CA MET A 73 0.03 36.42 2.66
C MET A 73 0.31 36.72 4.12
N ILE A 74 1.00 35.87 4.86
CA ILE A 74 1.50 36.18 6.20
C ILE A 74 2.48 37.34 6.12
N ALA A 75 3.46 37.31 5.23
CA ALA A 75 4.43 38.36 5.03
C ALA A 75 3.78 39.71 4.65
N SER A 76 2.64 39.69 3.93
CA SER A 76 1.88 40.87 3.51
C SER A 76 1.36 41.70 4.69
N ILE A 77 1.35 41.17 5.92
CA ILE A 77 0.96 41.88 7.13
C ILE A 77 1.96 43.01 7.45
N TRP A 78 3.22 42.83 7.04
CA TRP A 78 4.32 43.79 7.33
C TRP A 78 4.96 44.33 6.04
N VAL A 79 4.85 43.64 4.91
CA VAL A 79 5.50 44.00 3.65
C VAL A 79 4.50 44.73 2.74
N ASN A 80 5.02 45.62 1.87
CA ASN A 80 4.22 46.37 0.93
C ASN A 80 3.37 45.47 0.02
N GLY A 81 2.07 45.74 0.00
CA GLY A 81 1.09 44.94 -0.77
C GLY A 81 1.30 44.88 -2.29
N LYS A 82 2.07 45.83 -2.88
CA LYS A 82 2.46 45.74 -4.31
C LYS A 82 3.55 44.68 -4.52
N ILE A 83 4.50 44.56 -3.60
CA ILE A 83 5.57 43.54 -3.66
C ILE A 83 4.99 42.15 -3.51
N THR A 84 4.18 41.94 -2.47
CA THR A 84 3.54 40.65 -2.20
C THR A 84 2.63 40.21 -3.35
N GLN A 85 1.89 41.14 -3.97
CA GLN A 85 1.08 40.89 -5.16
C GLN A 85 1.92 40.43 -6.36
N ARG A 86 3.08 41.06 -6.59
CA ARG A 86 4.00 40.66 -7.67
C ARG A 86 4.59 39.28 -7.44
N ILE A 87 5.01 39.00 -6.21
CA ILE A 87 5.52 37.66 -5.81
C ILE A 87 4.45 36.58 -6.04
N LEU A 88 3.22 36.82 -5.56
CA LEU A 88 2.11 35.88 -5.74
C LEU A 88 1.81 35.62 -7.22
N ASN A 89 1.70 36.67 -8.02
CA ASN A 89 1.38 36.52 -9.45
C ASN A 89 2.52 35.85 -10.22
N GLY A 90 3.78 36.08 -9.82
CA GLY A 90 4.93 35.34 -10.36
C GLY A 90 4.90 33.85 -9.97
N TYR A 91 4.63 33.55 -8.69
CA TYR A 91 4.46 32.17 -8.24
C TYR A 91 3.31 31.45 -8.94
N PHE A 92 2.19 32.14 -9.18
CA PHE A 92 1.03 31.53 -9.87
C PHE A 92 1.34 31.12 -11.31
N TRP A 93 2.29 31.75 -11.98
CA TRP A 93 2.80 31.27 -13.27
C TRP A 93 3.47 29.89 -13.13
N VAL A 94 4.32 29.73 -12.11
CA VAL A 94 5.00 28.46 -11.83
C VAL A 94 3.99 27.38 -11.46
N ALA A 95 3.09 27.67 -10.53
CA ALA A 95 2.06 26.73 -10.11
C ALA A 95 1.14 26.31 -11.28
N ALA A 96 0.71 27.28 -12.09
CA ALA A 96 -0.12 27.01 -13.27
C ALA A 96 0.62 26.14 -14.30
N ALA A 97 1.91 26.40 -14.53
CA ALA A 97 2.74 25.60 -15.44
C ALA A 97 2.89 24.17 -14.90
N LEU A 98 3.15 23.98 -13.61
CA LEU A 98 3.24 22.64 -13.00
C LEU A 98 1.94 21.85 -13.16
N ILE A 99 0.80 22.48 -12.89
CA ILE A 99 -0.53 21.86 -13.03
C ILE A 99 -0.80 21.50 -14.50
N ALA A 100 -0.56 22.41 -15.42
CA ALA A 100 -0.82 22.21 -16.85
C ALA A 100 0.12 21.18 -17.47
N CYS A 101 1.43 21.28 -17.22
CA CYS A 101 2.43 20.36 -17.78
C CYS A 101 2.24 18.94 -17.23
N SER A 102 2.03 18.77 -15.93
CA SER A 102 1.78 17.44 -15.35
C SER A 102 0.53 16.78 -15.95
N PHE A 103 -0.54 17.55 -16.17
CA PHE A 103 -1.75 17.04 -16.81
C PHE A 103 -1.51 16.65 -18.27
N VAL A 104 -0.92 17.52 -19.07
CA VAL A 104 -0.67 17.24 -20.49
C VAL A 104 0.29 16.08 -20.67
N LEU A 105 1.37 15.99 -19.87
CA LEU A 105 2.28 14.87 -19.90
C LEU A 105 1.59 13.56 -19.50
N ASN A 106 0.78 13.58 -18.45
CA ASN A 106 0.00 12.41 -18.05
C ASN A 106 -0.92 11.94 -19.18
N MET A 107 -1.61 12.87 -19.84
CA MET A 107 -2.49 12.58 -20.98
C MET A 107 -1.73 11.97 -22.17
N ALA A 108 -0.56 12.51 -22.47
CA ALA A 108 0.24 12.11 -23.62
C ALA A 108 0.94 10.75 -23.42
N LEU A 109 1.40 10.46 -22.20
CA LEU A 109 2.22 9.29 -21.91
C LEU A 109 1.41 8.08 -21.46
N TYR A 110 0.21 8.28 -20.89
CA TYR A 110 -0.62 7.21 -20.37
C TYR A 110 -0.94 6.08 -21.39
N PRO A 111 -1.26 6.36 -22.66
CA PRO A 111 -1.50 5.30 -23.65
C PRO A 111 -0.32 4.38 -23.91
N PHE A 112 0.90 4.86 -23.65
CA PHE A 112 2.13 4.10 -23.86
C PHE A 112 2.55 3.31 -22.62
N TRP A 113 2.37 3.89 -21.43
CA TRP A 113 2.87 3.31 -20.17
C TRP A 113 1.80 2.64 -19.34
N ASN A 114 0.52 2.91 -19.61
CA ASN A 114 -0.63 2.42 -18.83
C ASN A 114 -0.48 2.67 -17.32
N TYR A 115 0.18 3.78 -16.96
CA TYR A 115 0.43 4.18 -15.59
C TYR A 115 0.37 5.71 -15.45
N PRO A 116 -0.06 6.27 -14.28
CA PRO A 116 -0.02 7.71 -14.03
C PRO A 116 1.39 8.29 -14.16
N LEU A 117 1.48 9.58 -14.45
CA LEU A 117 2.74 10.30 -14.60
C LEU A 117 3.65 10.06 -13.37
N ASP A 118 4.85 9.56 -13.62
CA ASP A 118 5.93 9.37 -12.65
C ASP A 118 7.21 10.11 -13.04
N SER A 119 8.32 9.84 -12.38
CA SER A 119 9.62 10.49 -12.65
C SER A 119 10.33 9.99 -13.91
N THR A 120 9.88 8.91 -14.53
CA THR A 120 10.51 8.26 -15.68
C THR A 120 10.73 9.20 -16.88
N PRO A 121 9.75 10.06 -17.28
CA PRO A 121 9.96 11.02 -18.37
C PRO A 121 11.06 12.01 -18.07
N LEU A 122 11.15 12.47 -16.84
CA LEU A 122 12.20 13.41 -16.44
C LEU A 122 13.57 12.73 -16.48
N PHE A 123 13.65 11.48 -16.04
CA PHE A 123 14.88 10.70 -16.13
C PHE A 123 15.36 10.60 -17.58
N TYR A 124 14.50 10.16 -18.51
CA TYR A 124 14.86 10.08 -19.94
C TYR A 124 15.20 11.42 -20.55
N PHE A 125 14.47 12.47 -20.19
CA PHE A 125 14.74 13.82 -20.69
C PHE A 125 16.15 14.32 -20.30
N PHE A 126 16.63 13.99 -19.11
CA PHE A 126 17.95 14.42 -18.64
C PHE A 126 19.09 13.47 -19.05
N THR A 127 18.82 12.17 -19.20
CA THR A 127 19.87 11.18 -19.55
C THR A 127 20.02 10.96 -21.03
N SER A 128 18.93 10.96 -21.80
CA SER A 128 18.91 10.67 -23.25
C SER A 128 17.86 11.54 -23.97
N PRO A 129 18.06 12.87 -24.05
CA PRO A 129 17.06 13.78 -24.66
C PRO A 129 16.69 13.41 -26.11
N ALA A 130 17.67 12.96 -26.91
CA ALA A 130 17.43 12.56 -28.30
C ALA A 130 16.45 11.39 -28.40
N ASP A 131 16.57 10.37 -27.51
CA ASP A 131 15.70 9.20 -27.47
C ASP A 131 14.30 9.54 -26.95
N ALA A 132 14.22 10.48 -25.99
CA ALA A 132 12.95 10.95 -25.45
C ALA A 132 12.07 11.61 -26.53
N PHE A 133 12.66 12.31 -27.48
CA PHE A 133 11.95 12.95 -28.60
C PHE A 133 11.82 12.06 -29.84
N ALA A 134 12.71 11.08 -30.04
CA ALA A 134 12.69 10.20 -31.21
C ALA A 134 11.42 9.32 -31.27
N SER A 135 10.83 9.04 -30.14
CA SER A 135 9.61 8.18 -30.03
C SER A 135 8.30 8.91 -30.31
N THR A 136 8.33 10.24 -30.52
CA THR A 136 7.12 11.06 -30.72
C THR A 136 7.19 11.87 -32.00
N SER A 137 6.05 12.06 -32.69
CA SER A 137 6.02 12.95 -33.85
C SER A 137 6.16 14.41 -33.40
N VAL A 138 6.86 15.21 -34.25
CA VAL A 138 7.06 16.65 -33.99
C VAL A 138 5.72 17.38 -33.81
N TRP A 139 4.70 17.02 -34.59
CA TRP A 139 3.36 17.60 -34.49
C TRP A 139 2.66 17.28 -33.19
N PHE A 140 2.78 16.05 -32.67
CA PHE A 140 2.23 15.65 -31.39
C PHE A 140 2.88 16.43 -30.23
N SER A 141 4.21 16.55 -30.26
CA SER A 141 4.96 17.33 -29.28
C SER A 141 4.60 18.82 -29.32
N ALA A 142 4.52 19.41 -30.54
CA ALA A 142 4.14 20.80 -30.71
C ALA A 142 2.72 21.09 -30.22
N PHE A 143 1.77 20.18 -30.48
CA PHE A 143 0.41 20.28 -29.98
C PHE A 143 0.36 20.19 -28.44
N GLY A 144 1.10 19.26 -27.84
CA GLY A 144 1.20 19.13 -26.38
C GLY A 144 1.76 20.38 -25.71
N ILE A 145 2.84 20.96 -26.27
CA ILE A 145 3.44 22.21 -25.76
C ILE A 145 2.44 23.37 -25.87
N LEU A 146 1.77 23.51 -27.01
CA LEU A 146 0.77 24.56 -27.20
C LEU A 146 -0.40 24.41 -26.20
N LEU A 147 -0.90 23.20 -26.02
CA LEU A 147 -1.98 22.91 -25.05
C LEU A 147 -1.54 23.23 -23.61
N ALA A 148 -0.34 22.83 -23.23
CA ALA A 148 0.22 23.15 -21.91
C ALA A 148 0.36 24.66 -21.70
N ALA A 149 0.79 25.40 -22.72
CA ALA A 149 0.88 26.86 -22.67
C ALA A 149 -0.50 27.52 -22.51
N ILE A 150 -1.52 27.08 -23.28
CA ILE A 150 -2.89 27.59 -23.18
C ILE A 150 -3.46 27.34 -21.79
N LEU A 151 -3.32 26.10 -21.26
CA LEU A 151 -3.80 25.75 -19.94
C LEU A 151 -3.06 26.53 -18.85
N THR A 152 -1.74 26.73 -18.98
CA THR A 152 -0.96 27.54 -18.05
C THR A 152 -1.51 28.96 -17.97
N VAL A 153 -1.75 29.61 -19.12
CA VAL A 153 -2.33 30.96 -19.18
C VAL A 153 -3.72 30.99 -18.56
N ALA A 154 -4.56 30.02 -18.86
CA ALA A 154 -5.93 29.94 -18.33
C ALA A 154 -5.95 29.79 -16.80
N ILE A 155 -5.15 28.86 -16.26
CA ILE A 155 -5.03 28.61 -14.81
C ILE A 155 -4.42 29.84 -14.12
N TRP A 156 -3.34 30.42 -14.68
CA TRP A 156 -2.77 31.64 -14.14
C TRP A 156 -3.76 32.79 -14.12
N TYR A 157 -4.55 32.96 -15.18
CA TYR A 157 -5.59 34.00 -15.23
C TYR A 157 -6.65 33.82 -14.14
N ALA A 158 -7.03 32.58 -13.82
CA ALA A 158 -7.93 32.26 -12.72
C ALA A 158 -7.31 32.51 -11.35
N LEU A 159 -6.01 32.22 -11.16
CA LEU A 159 -5.28 32.37 -9.90
C LEU A 159 -4.85 33.80 -9.62
N ARG A 160 -4.58 34.61 -10.65
CA ARG A 160 -4.00 35.94 -10.50
C ARG A 160 -4.82 36.83 -9.57
N THR A 161 -4.16 37.46 -8.60
CA THR A 161 -4.80 38.44 -7.74
C THR A 161 -4.64 39.85 -8.29
N LYS A 162 -5.76 40.60 -8.37
CA LYS A 162 -5.77 42.03 -8.72
C LYS A 162 -5.75 42.91 -7.48
N GLN A 163 -5.96 42.35 -6.30
CA GLN A 163 -6.11 43.10 -5.06
C GLN A 163 -4.77 43.25 -4.34
N ARG A 164 -4.51 44.48 -3.86
CA ARG A 164 -3.40 44.73 -2.92
C ARG A 164 -3.76 44.15 -1.56
N LEU A 165 -2.92 43.28 -1.05
CA LEU A 165 -3.05 42.70 0.28
C LEU A 165 -2.55 43.75 1.30
N TRP A 166 -3.46 44.22 2.11
CA TRP A 166 -3.16 45.14 3.21
C TRP A 166 -4.11 44.92 4.38
N THR A 167 -3.67 45.08 5.60
CA THR A 167 -4.50 44.96 6.80
C THR A 167 -4.09 46.02 7.84
N CYS A 168 -5.10 46.57 8.55
CA CYS A 168 -4.90 47.36 9.75
C CYS A 168 -4.95 46.50 11.03
N HIS A 169 -5.54 45.30 10.97
CA HIS A 169 -5.69 44.38 12.11
C HIS A 169 -4.62 43.28 12.09
N ARG A 170 -3.35 43.63 12.33
CA ARG A 170 -2.21 42.71 12.15
C ARG A 170 -2.32 41.44 12.99
N ILE A 171 -2.61 41.56 14.30
CA ILE A 171 -2.67 40.40 15.23
C ILE A 171 -3.80 39.47 14.84
N GLY A 172 -5.02 39.99 14.61
CA GLY A 172 -6.16 39.15 14.22
C GLY A 172 -5.96 38.49 12.85
N THR A 173 -5.33 39.19 11.89
CA THR A 173 -4.99 38.59 10.59
C THR A 173 -3.93 37.49 10.73
N LEU A 174 -2.91 37.71 11.55
CA LEU A 174 -1.89 36.70 11.81
C LEU A 174 -2.48 35.44 12.45
N ALA A 175 -3.31 35.60 13.49
CA ALA A 175 -3.99 34.49 14.14
C ALA A 175 -4.85 33.69 13.15
N ALA A 176 -5.64 34.37 12.32
CA ALA A 176 -6.45 33.71 11.29
C ALA A 176 -5.60 33.01 10.23
N MET A 177 -4.47 33.55 9.83
CA MET A 177 -3.54 32.91 8.89
C MET A 177 -2.83 31.69 9.50
N ILE A 178 -2.48 31.71 10.79
CA ILE A 178 -1.92 30.55 11.49
C ILE A 178 -2.94 29.41 11.55
N ILE A 179 -4.21 29.71 11.87
CA ILE A 179 -5.29 28.70 11.84
C ILE A 179 -5.45 28.14 10.43
N SER A 180 -5.42 29.00 9.40
CA SER A 180 -5.50 28.56 8.00
C SER A 180 -4.31 27.69 7.59
N ALA A 181 -3.11 28.02 8.06
CA ALA A 181 -1.90 27.21 7.84
C ALA A 181 -2.00 25.83 8.53
N ALA A 182 -2.54 25.77 9.74
CA ALA A 182 -2.77 24.52 10.45
C ALA A 182 -3.81 23.63 9.71
N ALA A 183 -4.92 24.22 9.24
CA ALA A 183 -5.90 23.49 8.42
C ALA A 183 -5.29 23.01 7.10
N MET A 184 -4.45 23.81 6.46
CA MET A 184 -3.73 23.42 5.24
C MET A 184 -2.72 22.30 5.50
N PHE A 185 -2.04 22.27 6.66
CA PHE A 185 -1.17 21.18 7.05
C PHE A 185 -1.94 19.85 7.15
N LEU A 186 -3.15 19.85 7.72
CA LEU A 186 -4.02 18.66 7.74
C LEU A 186 -4.45 18.22 6.33
N ALA A 187 -4.71 19.18 5.46
CA ALA A 187 -5.03 18.91 4.05
C ALA A 187 -3.83 18.26 3.33
N ILE A 188 -2.62 18.81 3.49
CA ILE A 188 -1.38 18.26 2.93
C ILE A 188 -1.14 16.84 3.44
N ARG A 189 -1.34 16.60 4.74
CA ARG A 189 -1.17 15.28 5.35
C ARG A 189 -2.15 14.23 4.81
N GLY A 190 -3.27 14.62 4.24
CA GLY A 190 -4.29 13.71 3.71
C GLY A 190 -5.27 13.20 4.76
N GLY A 191 -5.47 13.97 5.87
CA GLY A 191 -6.43 13.65 6.92
C GLY A 191 -5.79 13.37 8.29
N LEU A 192 -6.57 12.74 9.18
CA LEU A 192 -6.19 12.46 10.58
C LEU A 192 -5.82 10.98 10.83
N THR A 193 -5.86 10.14 9.78
CA THR A 193 -5.49 8.71 9.88
C THR A 193 -3.99 8.52 10.16
N VAL A 194 -3.57 7.30 10.46
CA VAL A 194 -2.15 6.98 10.69
C VAL A 194 -1.33 7.22 9.43
N SER A 195 -1.87 6.88 8.27
CA SER A 195 -1.20 7.09 6.98
C SER A 195 -1.25 8.54 6.52
N THR A 196 -0.15 9.01 5.95
CA THR A 196 -0.10 10.27 5.19
C THR A 196 -0.68 10.08 3.79
N ALA A 197 -0.88 11.17 3.04
CA ALA A 197 -1.27 11.11 1.65
C ALA A 197 -0.22 10.32 0.85
N ASN A 198 -0.69 9.36 0.07
CA ASN A 198 0.07 8.56 -0.87
C ASN A 198 -0.84 8.14 -2.03
N THR A 199 -0.27 7.75 -3.17
CA THR A 199 -1.04 7.37 -4.37
C THR A 199 -2.01 6.21 -4.12
N GLY A 200 -1.70 5.31 -3.18
CA GLY A 200 -2.55 4.18 -2.80
C GLY A 200 -3.94 4.57 -2.33
N LYS A 201 -4.11 5.74 -1.71
CA LYS A 201 -5.43 6.23 -1.25
C LYS A 201 -6.44 6.44 -2.37
N ALA A 202 -5.99 6.59 -3.62
CA ALA A 202 -6.87 6.71 -4.77
C ALA A 202 -7.33 5.36 -5.34
N TYR A 203 -6.77 4.23 -4.87
CA TYR A 203 -7.08 2.89 -5.38
C TYR A 203 -8.34 2.34 -4.70
N TYR A 204 -9.36 2.04 -5.51
CA TYR A 204 -10.67 1.60 -5.03
C TYR A 204 -11.34 0.53 -5.91
N SER A 205 -10.80 0.28 -7.11
CA SER A 205 -11.40 -0.60 -8.12
C SER A 205 -10.43 -1.68 -8.57
N GLN A 206 -10.94 -2.84 -8.96
CA GLN A 206 -10.16 -3.87 -9.66
C GLN A 206 -9.76 -3.44 -11.08
N ASN A 207 -10.42 -2.42 -11.64
CA ASN A 207 -10.02 -1.83 -12.90
C ASN A 207 -8.90 -0.79 -12.67
N ALA A 208 -7.67 -1.13 -13.06
CA ALA A 208 -6.50 -0.28 -12.89
C ALA A 208 -6.68 1.10 -13.55
N PHE A 209 -7.36 1.18 -14.70
CA PHE A 209 -7.63 2.44 -15.39
C PHE A 209 -8.43 3.42 -14.52
N LEU A 210 -9.44 2.94 -13.79
CA LEU A 210 -10.23 3.79 -12.88
C LEU A 210 -9.42 4.29 -11.69
N ASN A 211 -8.53 3.44 -11.15
CA ASN A 211 -7.61 3.84 -10.09
C ASN A 211 -6.64 4.92 -10.59
N HIS A 212 -6.07 4.71 -11.78
CA HIS A 212 -5.15 5.66 -12.40
C HIS A 212 -5.82 7.00 -12.74
N ALA A 213 -7.09 6.97 -13.19
CA ALA A 213 -7.87 8.18 -13.42
C ALA A 213 -8.14 8.99 -12.13
N ALA A 214 -8.21 8.32 -10.98
CA ALA A 214 -8.38 8.95 -9.67
C ALA A 214 -7.09 9.59 -9.13
N VAL A 215 -5.91 9.10 -9.53
CA VAL A 215 -4.61 9.62 -9.08
C VAL A 215 -4.40 11.04 -9.62
N ASN A 216 -3.91 11.93 -8.75
CA ASN A 216 -3.46 13.27 -9.16
C ASN A 216 -2.09 13.17 -9.84
N PRO A 217 -1.92 13.59 -11.11
CA PRO A 217 -0.67 13.38 -11.85
C PRO A 217 0.51 14.16 -11.27
N LEU A 218 0.29 15.36 -10.73
CA LEU A 218 1.38 16.13 -10.11
C LEU A 218 1.79 15.51 -8.78
N PHE A 219 0.83 14.98 -8.00
CA PHE A 219 1.13 14.25 -6.77
C PHE A 219 1.93 12.97 -7.06
N SER A 220 1.51 12.19 -8.05
CA SER A 220 2.21 10.97 -8.47
C SER A 220 3.64 11.26 -8.91
N LEU A 221 3.85 12.30 -9.71
CA LEU A 221 5.17 12.76 -10.11
C LEU A 221 6.05 13.12 -8.91
N MET A 222 5.54 13.92 -7.97
CA MET A 222 6.28 14.33 -6.78
C MET A 222 6.60 13.17 -5.84
N GLU A 223 5.66 12.26 -5.64
CA GLU A 223 5.87 11.05 -4.85
C GLU A 223 6.94 10.17 -5.49
N SER A 224 6.89 9.96 -6.80
CA SER A 224 7.89 9.20 -7.55
C SER A 224 9.28 9.85 -7.48
N LEU A 225 9.38 11.18 -7.59
CA LEU A 225 10.65 11.90 -7.43
C LEU A 225 11.25 11.74 -6.03
N SER A 226 10.42 11.62 -5.00
CA SER A 226 10.87 11.42 -3.62
C SER A 226 11.34 9.99 -3.32
N HIS A 227 11.04 9.03 -4.20
CA HIS A 227 11.34 7.61 -4.06
C HIS A 227 12.14 7.07 -5.26
N GLN A 228 13.12 7.84 -5.77
CA GLN A 228 13.98 7.37 -6.86
C GLN A 228 15.05 6.42 -6.33
N GLU A 229 15.01 5.15 -6.76
CA GLU A 229 15.99 4.13 -6.43
C GLU A 229 16.34 3.30 -7.67
N ASP A 230 17.61 3.15 -7.92
CA ASP A 230 18.13 2.26 -8.95
C ASP A 230 18.34 0.85 -8.39
N PHE A 231 17.29 0.02 -8.46
CA PHE A 231 17.39 -1.38 -8.03
C PHE A 231 18.32 -2.22 -8.92
N GLY A 232 18.64 -1.78 -10.13
CA GLY A 232 19.48 -2.54 -11.07
C GLY A 232 20.94 -2.60 -10.66
N THR A 233 21.45 -1.55 -10.02
CA THR A 233 22.85 -1.45 -9.60
C THR A 233 23.06 -1.62 -8.11
N GLN A 234 22.05 -1.29 -7.30
CA GLN A 234 22.16 -1.17 -5.85
C GLN A 234 22.48 -2.49 -5.12
N TYR A 235 22.06 -3.64 -5.67
CA TYR A 235 22.19 -4.96 -5.01
C TYR A 235 23.06 -5.94 -5.79
N ARG A 236 24.00 -5.47 -6.60
CA ARG A 236 24.96 -6.30 -7.32
C ARG A 236 26.11 -6.70 -6.41
N TYR A 237 25.96 -7.80 -5.67
CA TYR A 237 26.98 -8.29 -4.76
C TYR A 237 28.02 -9.18 -5.41
N MET A 238 27.79 -9.64 -6.65
CA MET A 238 28.68 -10.51 -7.39
C MET A 238 28.44 -10.37 -8.91
N PRO A 239 29.38 -10.80 -9.76
CA PRO A 239 29.18 -10.86 -11.21
C PRO A 239 27.98 -11.75 -11.59
N ASP A 240 27.23 -11.37 -12.63
CA ASP A 240 25.99 -12.05 -13.05
C ASP A 240 26.21 -13.55 -13.34
N GLU A 241 27.33 -13.92 -14.00
CA GLU A 241 27.68 -15.32 -14.27
C GLU A 241 27.82 -16.16 -12.99
N LYS A 242 28.43 -15.59 -11.93
CA LYS A 242 28.57 -16.26 -10.64
C LYS A 242 27.23 -16.36 -9.94
N ALA A 243 26.40 -15.32 -10.01
CA ALA A 243 25.06 -15.31 -9.44
C ALA A 243 24.17 -16.39 -10.08
N THR A 244 24.17 -16.49 -11.42
CA THR A 244 23.42 -17.49 -12.16
C THR A 244 23.85 -18.91 -11.77
N LYS A 245 25.17 -19.20 -11.80
CA LYS A 245 25.67 -20.53 -11.41
C LYS A 245 25.34 -20.90 -9.96
N THR A 246 25.39 -19.91 -9.05
CA THR A 246 25.03 -20.14 -7.65
C THR A 246 23.54 -20.46 -7.52
N PHE A 247 22.69 -19.70 -8.19
CA PHE A 247 21.24 -19.91 -8.19
C PHE A 247 20.88 -21.26 -8.81
N GLU A 248 21.43 -21.61 -9.97
CA GLU A 248 21.24 -22.90 -10.62
C GLU A 248 21.63 -24.07 -9.70
N ALA A 249 22.76 -23.94 -8.99
CA ALA A 249 23.18 -24.94 -8.01
C ALA A 249 22.20 -25.08 -6.84
N MET A 250 21.58 -23.97 -6.41
CA MET A 250 20.58 -24.00 -5.33
C MET A 250 19.27 -24.70 -5.75
N ILE A 251 18.80 -24.45 -6.98
CA ILE A 251 17.53 -25.05 -7.48
C ILE A 251 17.72 -26.49 -8.00
N SER A 252 18.91 -26.88 -8.44
CA SER A 252 19.19 -28.24 -8.94
C SER A 252 19.29 -29.29 -7.85
N GLN A 253 19.30 -28.92 -6.57
CA GLN A 253 19.33 -29.83 -5.42
C GLN A 253 17.95 -30.37 -5.01
N SER A 254 16.89 -30.05 -5.72
CA SER A 254 15.60 -30.68 -5.49
C SER A 254 15.61 -32.07 -6.09
N ASP A 255 15.86 -33.07 -5.27
CA ASP A 255 15.47 -34.44 -5.60
C ASP A 255 13.96 -34.49 -5.86
N ASP A 256 13.54 -35.43 -6.73
CA ASP A 256 12.14 -35.66 -7.15
C ASP A 256 11.14 -36.02 -6.02
N ASP A 257 11.49 -35.81 -4.76
CA ASP A 257 10.62 -36.04 -3.61
C ASP A 257 9.61 -34.90 -3.46
N THR A 258 8.57 -34.95 -4.29
CA THR A 258 7.37 -34.13 -4.06
C THR A 258 6.69 -34.60 -2.76
N THR A 259 6.88 -33.84 -1.68
CA THR A 259 6.15 -34.08 -0.44
C THR A 259 4.76 -33.45 -0.55
N PRO A 260 3.69 -34.22 -0.73
CA PRO A 260 2.35 -33.64 -0.86
C PRO A 260 1.94 -33.00 0.46
N LEU A 261 1.57 -31.72 0.42
CA LEU A 261 0.98 -31.03 1.56
C LEU A 261 -0.48 -31.41 1.74
N LEU A 262 -1.20 -31.63 0.63
CA LEU A 262 -2.62 -31.97 0.61
C LEU A 262 -2.83 -33.48 0.71
N SER A 263 -3.89 -33.88 1.39
CA SER A 263 -4.34 -35.26 1.43
C SER A 263 -4.94 -35.69 0.07
N PRO A 264 -4.90 -36.97 -0.28
CA PRO A 264 -5.55 -37.48 -1.49
C PRO A 264 -7.05 -37.15 -1.55
N GLU A 265 -7.72 -37.13 -0.38
CA GLU A 265 -9.12 -36.72 -0.26
C GLU A 265 -9.33 -35.24 -0.59
N ALA A 266 -8.48 -34.36 -0.10
CA ALA A 266 -8.53 -32.93 -0.41
C ALA A 266 -8.29 -32.66 -1.91
N ILE A 267 -7.36 -33.38 -2.52
CA ILE A 267 -7.11 -33.30 -3.97
C ILE A 267 -8.34 -33.76 -4.77
N ALA A 268 -8.96 -34.88 -4.35
CA ALA A 268 -10.15 -35.41 -5.00
C ALA A 268 -11.38 -34.50 -4.84
N ASN A 269 -11.50 -33.78 -3.73
CA ASN A 269 -12.59 -32.84 -3.47
C ASN A 269 -12.44 -31.51 -4.25
N GLY A 270 -11.35 -31.30 -4.96
CA GLY A 270 -11.04 -30.09 -5.71
C GLY A 270 -10.28 -29.07 -4.87
N ALA A 271 -10.29 -27.81 -5.30
CA ALA A 271 -9.50 -26.75 -4.68
C ALA A 271 -9.95 -26.49 -3.22
N PRO A 272 -9.05 -26.60 -2.22
CA PRO A 272 -9.39 -26.33 -0.82
C PRO A 272 -9.54 -24.83 -0.56
N ASP A 273 -10.31 -24.45 0.45
CA ASP A 273 -10.22 -23.11 1.01
C ASP A 273 -8.82 -22.87 1.58
N ILE A 274 -8.26 -21.69 1.37
CA ILE A 274 -6.94 -21.31 1.87
C ILE A 274 -7.10 -20.15 2.86
N LEU A 275 -6.63 -20.33 4.08
CA LEU A 275 -6.49 -19.26 5.08
C LEU A 275 -5.01 -19.02 5.35
N ILE A 276 -4.50 -17.83 5.07
CA ILE A 276 -3.16 -17.41 5.46
C ILE A 276 -3.29 -16.45 6.63
N VAL A 277 -2.75 -16.81 7.79
CA VAL A 277 -2.65 -15.93 8.95
C VAL A 277 -1.23 -15.37 9.00
N ILE A 278 -1.10 -14.08 8.77
CA ILE A 278 0.17 -13.37 8.83
C ILE A 278 0.30 -12.76 10.21
N MET A 279 1.22 -13.29 11.01
CA MET A 279 1.40 -12.94 12.41
C MET A 279 2.42 -11.81 12.54
N GLU A 280 1.97 -10.66 13.05
CA GLU A 280 2.85 -9.49 13.27
C GLU A 280 4.01 -9.83 14.20
N SER A 281 5.23 -9.71 13.69
CA SER A 281 6.48 -9.73 14.47
C SER A 281 6.84 -11.03 15.22
N PHE A 282 6.21 -12.17 14.95
CA PHE A 282 6.50 -13.44 15.63
C PHE A 282 7.85 -14.06 15.23
N ALA A 283 8.48 -14.77 16.16
CA ALA A 283 9.73 -15.49 15.96
C ALA A 283 9.66 -16.91 16.51
N ASN A 284 10.56 -17.76 16.04
CA ASN A 284 10.74 -19.12 16.57
C ASN A 284 10.97 -19.13 18.09
N ASP A 285 11.67 -18.12 18.61
CA ASP A 285 12.03 -18.02 20.03
C ASP A 285 10.82 -17.87 20.98
N LEU A 286 9.63 -17.57 20.45
CA LEU A 286 8.39 -17.47 21.22
C LEU A 286 7.67 -18.81 21.42
N LEU A 287 8.03 -19.86 20.66
CA LEU A 287 7.41 -21.19 20.78
C LEU A 287 8.12 -21.99 21.88
N PRO A 288 7.40 -22.50 22.90
CA PRO A 288 8.03 -23.20 24.04
C PRO A 288 8.93 -24.38 23.67
N SER A 289 8.61 -25.13 22.62
CA SER A 289 9.36 -26.33 22.23
C SER A 289 10.74 -26.05 21.60
N ILE A 290 10.97 -24.84 21.07
CA ILE A 290 12.18 -24.47 20.34
C ILE A 290 12.81 -23.15 20.81
N GLY A 291 12.08 -22.34 21.54
CA GLY A 291 12.47 -21.01 21.97
C GLY A 291 12.96 -20.92 23.40
N THR A 292 13.31 -19.70 23.82
CA THR A 292 13.84 -19.38 25.15
C THR A 292 12.94 -18.46 25.96
N GLN A 293 11.81 -17.99 25.39
CA GLN A 293 10.93 -16.99 26.03
C GLN A 293 9.83 -17.60 26.94
N GLY A 294 9.92 -18.90 27.23
CA GLY A 294 8.96 -19.59 28.06
C GLY A 294 7.58 -19.75 27.42
N ASP A 295 6.53 -19.76 28.22
CA ASP A 295 5.17 -20.10 27.78
C ASP A 295 4.45 -18.93 27.06
N VAL A 296 5.05 -18.34 26.04
CA VAL A 296 4.43 -17.23 25.29
C VAL A 296 3.44 -17.76 24.26
N ALA A 297 3.89 -18.55 23.29
CA ALA A 297 3.10 -19.01 22.15
C ALA A 297 2.70 -20.50 22.29
N VAL A 298 2.02 -20.85 23.38
CA VAL A 298 1.67 -22.25 23.73
C VAL A 298 0.65 -22.88 22.77
N ASN A 299 -0.28 -22.09 22.21
CA ASN A 299 -1.27 -22.59 21.25
C ASN A 299 -0.64 -22.88 19.90
N LEU A 300 0.21 -21.97 19.38
CA LEU A 300 0.95 -22.17 18.15
C LEU A 300 1.89 -23.37 18.24
N ASP A 301 2.56 -23.53 19.37
CA ASP A 301 3.42 -24.68 19.62
C ASP A 301 2.65 -26.00 19.58
N SER A 302 1.47 -26.05 20.24
CA SER A 302 0.58 -27.21 20.19
C SER A 302 0.05 -27.49 18.78
N ILE A 303 -0.30 -26.47 18.01
CA ILE A 303 -0.73 -26.61 16.62
C ILE A 303 0.43 -27.16 15.78
N ALA A 304 1.65 -26.65 15.95
CA ALA A 304 2.82 -27.08 15.20
C ALA A 304 3.12 -28.58 15.36
N GLN A 305 2.89 -29.12 16.58
CA GLN A 305 3.09 -30.56 16.89
C GLN A 305 2.13 -31.49 16.13
N SER A 306 0.95 -30.99 15.78
CA SER A 306 -0.09 -31.76 15.05
C SER A 306 -0.27 -31.34 13.60
N SER A 307 0.71 -30.66 13.03
CA SER A 307 0.64 -30.03 11.71
C SER A 307 1.92 -30.29 10.90
N ILE A 308 1.98 -29.74 9.69
CA ILE A 308 3.23 -29.65 8.93
C ILE A 308 3.98 -28.45 9.45
N SER A 309 5.17 -28.64 10.01
CA SER A 309 6.01 -27.58 10.57
C SER A 309 7.42 -27.63 9.97
N PHE A 310 7.95 -26.43 9.70
CA PHE A 310 9.30 -26.27 9.16
C PHE A 310 10.29 -25.95 10.29
N THR A 311 11.40 -26.67 10.31
CA THR A 311 12.44 -26.50 11.35
C THR A 311 13.41 -25.38 11.03
N ARG A 312 13.56 -25.02 9.74
CA ARG A 312 14.49 -24.01 9.23
C ARG A 312 13.79 -23.09 8.24
N PHE A 313 12.95 -22.17 8.76
CA PHE A 313 12.22 -21.23 7.93
C PHE A 313 12.56 -19.78 8.27
N PHE A 314 12.67 -18.93 7.24
CA PHE A 314 13.25 -17.59 7.41
C PHE A 314 12.34 -16.50 6.80
N ALA A 315 12.28 -15.36 7.51
CA ALA A 315 11.75 -14.13 6.96
C ALA A 315 12.70 -13.53 5.91
N ASN A 316 12.17 -12.93 4.87
CA ASN A 316 12.96 -12.25 3.85
C ASN A 316 13.42 -10.86 4.29
N SER A 317 12.82 -10.30 5.34
CA SER A 317 13.11 -8.97 5.84
C SER A 317 12.70 -8.82 7.31
N PHE A 318 12.90 -7.63 7.85
CA PHE A 318 12.54 -7.21 9.20
C PHE A 318 11.45 -6.11 9.20
N ARG A 319 10.62 -6.04 8.15
CA ARG A 319 9.53 -5.07 7.96
C ARG A 319 8.31 -5.72 7.36
N THR A 320 7.13 -5.37 7.87
CA THR A 320 5.83 -5.88 7.45
C THR A 320 5.58 -5.71 5.96
N ASP A 321 5.79 -4.51 5.41
CA ASP A 321 5.56 -4.18 4.00
C ASP A 321 6.43 -4.98 3.01
N ARG A 322 7.54 -5.57 3.49
CA ARG A 322 8.40 -6.47 2.72
C ARG A 322 8.02 -7.93 2.90
N GLY A 323 7.72 -8.33 4.14
CA GLY A 323 7.26 -9.70 4.44
C GLY A 323 5.96 -10.04 3.72
N LEU A 324 4.99 -9.11 3.69
CA LEU A 324 3.73 -9.30 2.97
C LEU A 324 3.94 -9.59 1.48
N VAL A 325 4.83 -8.84 0.83
CA VAL A 325 5.15 -9.05 -0.59
C VAL A 325 5.81 -10.40 -0.80
N SER A 326 6.72 -10.80 0.08
CA SER A 326 7.38 -12.11 -0.01
C SER A 326 6.38 -13.26 0.14
N ILE A 327 5.48 -13.20 1.12
CA ILE A 327 4.49 -14.25 1.39
C ILE A 327 3.47 -14.37 0.24
N LEU A 328 2.93 -13.24 -0.23
CA LEU A 328 1.75 -13.23 -1.11
C LEU A 328 2.08 -13.08 -2.59
N SER A 329 3.31 -12.67 -2.93
CA SER A 329 3.79 -12.54 -4.31
C SER A 329 4.95 -13.50 -4.63
N GLY A 330 5.55 -14.15 -3.64
CA GLY A 330 6.75 -14.95 -3.86
C GLY A 330 7.96 -14.12 -4.30
N TYR A 331 7.96 -12.82 -4.03
CA TYR A 331 8.99 -11.91 -4.46
C TYR A 331 9.99 -11.66 -3.32
N PRO A 332 11.30 -11.90 -3.52
CA PRO A 332 12.31 -11.66 -2.48
C PRO A 332 12.32 -10.19 -2.06
N ALA A 333 12.33 -9.95 -0.76
CA ALA A 333 12.34 -8.59 -0.21
C ALA A 333 13.64 -7.85 -0.54
N GLN A 334 13.52 -6.57 -0.86
CA GLN A 334 14.68 -5.69 -1.03
C GLN A 334 15.32 -5.42 0.33
N PRO A 335 16.65 -5.41 0.47
CA PRO A 335 17.32 -5.23 1.76
C PRO A 335 17.00 -3.90 2.45
N THR A 336 16.93 -2.79 1.71
CA THR A 336 16.81 -1.44 2.27
C THR A 336 15.48 -0.76 1.94
N HIS A 337 14.78 -1.20 0.89
CA HIS A 337 13.58 -0.55 0.36
C HIS A 337 12.36 -1.47 0.33
N SER A 338 11.17 -0.90 0.32
CA SER A 338 9.93 -1.63 0.12
C SER A 338 9.40 -1.39 -1.28
N ILE A 339 9.21 -2.47 -2.04
CA ILE A 339 8.65 -2.40 -3.40
C ILE A 339 7.21 -1.88 -3.41
N MET A 340 6.46 -1.99 -2.30
CA MET A 340 5.12 -1.41 -2.17
C MET A 340 5.09 0.10 -2.37
N LYS A 341 6.18 0.80 -2.06
CA LYS A 341 6.31 2.25 -2.26
C LYS A 341 6.48 2.65 -3.73
N TYR A 342 6.55 1.68 -4.62
CA TYR A 342 6.69 1.85 -6.06
C TYR A 342 5.52 1.18 -6.78
N PRO A 343 4.31 1.75 -6.76
CA PRO A 343 3.09 1.11 -7.28
C PRO A 343 3.22 0.66 -8.74
N ALA A 344 3.92 1.46 -9.59
CA ALA A 344 4.19 1.07 -10.98
C ALA A 344 4.95 -0.25 -11.10
N LYS A 345 5.91 -0.51 -10.20
CA LYS A 345 6.71 -1.75 -10.19
C LYS A 345 5.95 -2.89 -9.51
N SER A 346 5.36 -2.62 -8.34
CA SER A 346 4.68 -3.63 -7.53
C SER A 346 3.41 -4.18 -8.19
N ALA A 347 2.75 -3.44 -9.07
CA ALA A 347 1.59 -3.90 -9.83
C ALA A 347 1.92 -5.08 -10.79
N HIS A 348 3.17 -5.21 -11.21
CA HIS A 348 3.63 -6.28 -12.12
C HIS A 348 4.22 -7.49 -11.42
N LEU A 349 4.25 -7.51 -10.09
CA LEU A 349 4.72 -8.66 -9.34
C LEU A 349 3.79 -9.88 -9.54
N PRO A 350 4.32 -11.11 -9.42
CA PRO A 350 3.50 -12.30 -9.28
C PRO A 350 2.46 -12.11 -8.16
N SER A 351 1.34 -12.80 -8.26
CA SER A 351 0.26 -12.68 -7.28
C SER A 351 -0.41 -14.02 -7.01
N LEU A 352 -0.37 -14.45 -5.77
CA LEU A 352 -1.08 -15.66 -5.32
C LEU A 352 -2.59 -15.52 -5.57
N ALA A 353 -3.18 -14.36 -5.21
CA ALA A 353 -4.62 -14.14 -5.36
C ALA A 353 -5.06 -14.18 -6.83
N ARG A 354 -4.31 -13.52 -7.74
CA ARG A 354 -4.61 -13.50 -9.17
C ARG A 354 -4.42 -14.90 -9.79
N SER A 355 -3.31 -15.57 -9.49
CA SER A 355 -3.04 -16.92 -10.00
C SER A 355 -4.12 -17.93 -9.58
N LEU A 356 -4.56 -17.89 -8.32
CA LEU A 356 -5.64 -18.76 -7.83
C LEU A 356 -7.00 -18.40 -8.46
N ALA A 357 -7.29 -17.11 -8.64
CA ALA A 357 -8.52 -16.69 -9.31
C ALA A 357 -8.58 -17.13 -10.77
N GLU A 358 -7.48 -17.00 -11.51
CA GLU A 358 -7.37 -17.41 -12.92
C GLU A 358 -7.41 -18.95 -13.08
N ALA A 359 -6.69 -19.69 -12.24
CA ALA A 359 -6.56 -21.13 -12.37
C ALA A 359 -7.76 -21.92 -11.83
N LYS A 360 -8.37 -21.48 -10.74
CA LYS A 360 -9.38 -22.23 -9.98
C LYS A 360 -10.56 -21.38 -9.50
N HIS A 361 -10.70 -20.14 -9.99
CA HIS A 361 -11.82 -19.24 -9.69
C HIS A 361 -11.97 -18.89 -8.20
N TYR A 362 -10.86 -18.79 -7.45
CA TYR A 362 -10.90 -18.37 -6.06
C TYR A 362 -11.48 -16.97 -5.90
N THR A 363 -12.28 -16.80 -4.84
CA THR A 363 -12.62 -15.47 -4.31
C THR A 363 -11.61 -15.10 -3.23
N SER A 364 -11.04 -13.89 -3.29
CA SER A 364 -10.00 -13.46 -2.35
C SER A 364 -10.47 -12.32 -1.44
N THR A 365 -10.26 -12.49 -0.12
CA THR A 365 -10.56 -11.48 0.89
C THR A 365 -9.37 -11.27 1.82
N TYR A 366 -9.00 -10.02 2.03
CA TYR A 366 -7.93 -9.61 2.95
C TYR A 366 -8.55 -8.96 4.20
N PHE A 367 -8.16 -9.41 5.39
CA PHE A 367 -8.63 -8.92 6.69
C PHE A 367 -7.48 -8.28 7.47
N TYR A 368 -7.62 -7.01 7.82
CA TYR A 368 -6.63 -6.26 8.59
C TYR A 368 -7.31 -5.23 9.47
N GLY A 369 -6.98 -5.19 10.75
CA GLY A 369 -7.56 -4.22 11.70
C GLY A 369 -6.98 -2.81 11.60
N GLY A 370 -5.90 -2.63 10.85
CA GLY A 370 -5.20 -1.35 10.73
C GLY A 370 -5.56 -0.53 9.49
N ASP A 371 -4.90 0.62 9.39
CA ASP A 371 -4.99 1.53 8.25
C ASP A 371 -4.26 0.92 7.03
N VAL A 372 -5.02 0.35 6.12
CA VAL A 372 -4.48 -0.31 4.90
C VAL A 372 -3.87 0.69 3.90
N ASP A 373 -4.05 2.00 4.08
CA ASP A 373 -3.38 3.01 3.26
C ASP A 373 -1.93 3.24 3.70
N PHE A 374 -1.54 2.72 4.87
CA PHE A 374 -0.16 2.79 5.32
C PHE A 374 0.77 2.04 4.36
N ALA A 375 1.93 2.63 4.04
CA ALA A 375 2.96 2.09 3.15
C ALA A 375 2.47 1.68 1.73
N ASN A 376 1.39 2.28 1.21
CA ASN A 376 0.76 1.94 -0.07
C ASN A 376 0.16 0.50 -0.13
N GLN A 377 -0.13 -0.12 1.02
CA GLN A 377 -0.62 -1.50 1.07
C GLN A 377 -1.93 -1.66 0.28
N ARG A 378 -2.86 -0.69 0.34
CA ARG A 378 -4.11 -0.72 -0.45
C ARG A 378 -3.84 -0.84 -1.94
N SER A 379 -3.00 0.03 -2.50
CA SER A 379 -2.71 0.01 -3.94
C SER A 379 -2.09 -1.30 -4.37
N TRP A 380 -1.21 -1.86 -3.53
CA TRP A 380 -0.59 -3.15 -3.78
C TRP A 380 -1.62 -4.29 -3.73
N LEU A 381 -2.44 -4.40 -2.69
CA LEU A 381 -3.47 -5.44 -2.58
C LEU A 381 -4.46 -5.41 -3.75
N VAL A 382 -4.93 -4.21 -4.12
CA VAL A 382 -5.83 -4.03 -5.29
C VAL A 382 -5.14 -4.49 -6.57
N SER A 383 -3.90 -4.09 -6.81
CA SER A 383 -3.14 -4.50 -8.00
C SER A 383 -2.79 -5.99 -8.01
N GLN A 384 -2.70 -6.63 -6.83
CA GLN A 384 -2.54 -8.07 -6.70
C GLN A 384 -3.84 -8.87 -6.90
N GLY A 385 -4.99 -8.19 -7.11
CA GLY A 385 -6.27 -8.84 -7.42
C GLY A 385 -7.09 -9.29 -6.22
N TYR A 386 -6.81 -8.78 -5.01
CA TYR A 386 -7.69 -9.00 -3.87
C TYR A 386 -9.04 -8.33 -4.12
N GLN A 387 -10.11 -9.12 -4.18
CA GLN A 387 -11.46 -8.65 -4.52
C GLN A 387 -12.11 -7.90 -3.37
N HIS A 388 -11.85 -8.32 -2.14
CA HIS A 388 -12.38 -7.70 -0.93
C HIS A 388 -11.24 -7.38 0.03
N ILE A 389 -11.23 -6.16 0.55
CA ILE A 389 -10.27 -5.70 1.55
C ILE A 389 -11.08 -5.14 2.72
N ILE A 390 -11.02 -5.83 3.86
CA ILE A 390 -11.63 -5.41 5.13
C ILE A 390 -10.53 -4.77 5.97
N SER A 391 -10.67 -3.48 6.24
CA SER A 391 -9.69 -2.67 6.98
C SER A 391 -10.34 -2.02 8.20
N ASP A 392 -9.60 -1.23 8.94
CA ASP A 392 -10.12 -0.44 10.06
C ASP A 392 -11.32 0.44 9.66
N ALA A 393 -11.38 0.88 8.39
CA ALA A 393 -12.48 1.71 7.87
C ALA A 393 -13.83 0.98 7.83
N ASP A 394 -13.82 -0.35 7.79
CA ASP A 394 -15.03 -1.20 7.71
C ASP A 394 -15.63 -1.53 9.08
N PHE A 395 -15.01 -1.03 10.15
CA PHE A 395 -15.47 -1.24 11.52
C PHE A 395 -15.98 0.05 12.16
N PRO A 396 -16.95 -0.04 13.08
CA PRO A 396 -17.42 1.11 13.85
C PRO A 396 -16.27 1.80 14.61
N ILE A 397 -16.35 3.13 14.76
CA ILE A 397 -15.33 3.92 15.48
C ILE A 397 -15.11 3.39 16.91
N LYS A 398 -16.18 2.92 17.58
CA LYS A 398 -16.10 2.34 18.93
C LYS A 398 -15.20 1.11 19.04
N ASP A 399 -14.95 0.42 17.94
CA ASP A 399 -14.14 -0.79 17.88
C ASP A 399 -12.65 -0.50 17.56
N LYS A 400 -12.32 0.76 17.22
CA LYS A 400 -10.93 1.22 17.00
C LYS A 400 -10.27 1.51 18.36
N LEU A 401 -9.91 0.47 19.07
CA LEU A 401 -9.46 0.53 20.47
C LEU A 401 -7.93 0.56 20.63
N SER A 402 -7.18 0.42 19.55
CA SER A 402 -5.71 0.43 19.58
C SER A 402 -5.13 1.56 18.73
N LYS A 403 -3.86 1.88 18.96
CA LYS A 403 -3.10 2.83 18.12
C LYS A 403 -3.11 2.43 16.63
N TRP A 404 -3.18 1.14 16.34
CA TRP A 404 -3.15 0.59 14.99
C TRP A 404 -4.53 0.39 14.38
N GLY A 405 -5.61 0.65 15.14
CA GLY A 405 -6.98 0.54 14.70
C GLY A 405 -7.79 -0.47 15.50
N VAL A 406 -8.36 -1.46 14.86
CA VAL A 406 -9.24 -2.47 15.45
C VAL A 406 -8.42 -3.64 15.99
N PRO A 407 -8.61 -4.05 17.27
CA PRO A 407 -7.92 -5.22 17.84
C PRO A 407 -8.20 -6.51 17.08
N ASP A 408 -7.20 -7.38 17.00
CA ASP A 408 -7.24 -8.60 16.19
C ASP A 408 -8.40 -9.55 16.54
N HIS A 409 -8.86 -9.58 17.80
CA HIS A 409 -10.00 -10.45 18.19
C HIS A 409 -11.31 -10.04 17.51
N ILE A 410 -11.52 -8.75 17.26
CA ILE A 410 -12.71 -8.24 16.55
C ILE A 410 -12.60 -8.58 15.06
N VAL A 411 -11.40 -8.43 14.48
CA VAL A 411 -11.13 -8.81 13.09
C VAL A 411 -11.31 -10.32 12.89
N ALA A 412 -10.80 -11.12 13.82
CA ALA A 412 -10.97 -12.58 13.78
C ALA A 412 -12.44 -13.02 13.90
N GLN A 413 -13.27 -12.31 14.67
CA GLN A 413 -14.73 -12.54 14.69
C GLN A 413 -15.36 -12.25 13.33
N ARG A 414 -14.94 -11.17 12.65
CA ARG A 414 -15.40 -10.85 11.29
C ARG A 414 -14.98 -11.90 10.28
N LEU A 415 -13.72 -12.36 10.34
CA LEU A 415 -13.20 -13.47 9.52
C LEU A 415 -14.01 -14.75 9.77
N LEU A 416 -14.27 -15.12 11.02
CA LEU A 416 -15.03 -16.31 11.36
C LEU A 416 -16.49 -16.22 10.88
N ALA A 417 -17.09 -15.03 10.91
CA ALA A 417 -18.42 -14.80 10.35
C ALA A 417 -18.42 -15.00 8.82
N ASP A 418 -17.41 -14.54 8.12
CA ASP A 418 -17.22 -14.75 6.68
C ASP A 418 -17.03 -16.24 6.34
N ILE A 419 -16.24 -16.97 7.14
CA ILE A 419 -16.07 -18.43 6.99
C ILE A 419 -17.40 -19.19 7.18
N LYS A 420 -18.22 -18.78 8.15
CA LYS A 420 -19.53 -19.41 8.45
C LYS A 420 -20.58 -19.14 7.38
N SER A 421 -20.48 -18.00 6.69
CA SER A 421 -21.45 -17.56 5.69
C SER A 421 -20.71 -16.95 4.50
N PRO A 422 -20.03 -17.77 3.68
CA PRO A 422 -19.25 -17.28 2.57
C PRO A 422 -20.14 -16.62 1.50
N SER A 423 -19.62 -15.55 0.88
CA SER A 423 -20.33 -14.76 -0.14
C SER A 423 -20.52 -15.52 -1.47
N SER A 424 -19.73 -16.57 -1.70
CA SER A 424 -19.80 -17.38 -2.91
C SER A 424 -19.61 -18.87 -2.59
N LYS A 425 -19.94 -19.75 -3.57
CA LYS A 425 -19.64 -21.18 -3.52
C LYS A 425 -18.25 -21.53 -4.07
N ALA A 426 -17.54 -20.55 -4.64
CA ALA A 426 -16.18 -20.71 -5.12
C ALA A 426 -15.23 -20.96 -3.94
N PRO A 427 -14.07 -21.61 -4.16
CA PRO A 427 -13.06 -21.71 -3.13
C PRO A 427 -12.55 -20.32 -2.72
N HIS A 428 -12.16 -20.17 -1.47
CA HIS A 428 -11.78 -18.88 -0.91
C HIS A 428 -10.29 -18.83 -0.55
N LEU A 429 -9.62 -17.75 -0.97
CA LEU A 429 -8.35 -17.30 -0.38
C LEU A 429 -8.66 -16.22 0.65
N ARG A 430 -8.45 -16.51 1.92
CA ARG A 430 -8.55 -15.54 3.01
C ARG A 430 -7.18 -15.24 3.57
N VAL A 431 -6.85 -13.97 3.71
CA VAL A 431 -5.62 -13.55 4.38
C VAL A 431 -6.00 -12.74 5.61
N PHE A 432 -5.50 -13.13 6.75
CA PHE A 432 -5.68 -12.40 8.01
C PHE A 432 -4.33 -11.90 8.51
N GLN A 433 -4.11 -10.60 8.43
CA GLN A 433 -2.94 -9.93 9.00
C GLN A 433 -3.28 -9.45 10.41
N THR A 434 -2.50 -9.88 11.41
CA THR A 434 -2.61 -9.38 12.78
C THR A 434 -1.81 -8.10 12.96
N SER A 435 -2.12 -7.34 14.02
CA SER A 435 -1.43 -6.08 14.35
C SER A 435 -1.20 -5.88 15.85
N SER A 436 -1.84 -6.67 16.70
CA SER A 436 -1.87 -6.43 18.15
C SER A 436 -0.55 -6.68 18.86
N SER A 437 0.37 -7.45 18.27
CA SER A 437 1.74 -7.67 18.75
C SER A 437 2.73 -6.58 18.33
N HIS A 438 2.26 -5.47 17.75
CA HIS A 438 3.06 -4.29 17.44
C HIS A 438 3.09 -3.29 18.61
N GLU A 439 4.15 -2.47 18.69
CA GLU A 439 4.22 -1.37 19.66
C GLU A 439 3.02 -0.41 19.54
N PRO A 440 2.42 0.02 20.63
CA PRO A 440 2.86 0.02 22.03
C PRO A 440 2.46 -1.23 22.84
N PHE A 441 2.04 -2.35 22.22
CA PHE A 441 1.68 -3.63 22.86
C PHE A 441 0.45 -3.52 23.77
N ASP A 442 -0.49 -2.66 23.44
CA ASP A 442 -1.73 -2.46 24.17
C ASP A 442 -2.79 -3.48 23.72
N VAL A 443 -3.04 -4.49 24.56
CA VAL A 443 -3.99 -5.56 24.26
C VAL A 443 -4.96 -5.77 25.45
N PRO A 444 -6.23 -6.15 25.19
CA PRO A 444 -7.21 -6.43 26.23
C PRO A 444 -6.99 -7.83 26.83
N TYR A 445 -5.77 -8.13 27.26
CA TYR A 445 -5.34 -9.44 27.74
C TYR A 445 -4.27 -9.28 28.80
N LYS A 446 -4.27 -10.16 29.81
CA LYS A 446 -3.29 -10.10 30.89
C LYS A 446 -2.95 -11.51 31.37
N ARG A 447 -1.92 -12.10 30.79
CA ARG A 447 -1.38 -13.40 31.20
C ARG A 447 0.06 -13.28 31.69
N LEU A 448 0.88 -12.48 31.02
CA LEU A 448 2.29 -12.30 31.33
C LEU A 448 2.56 -10.90 31.90
N ALA A 449 3.58 -10.79 32.76
CA ALA A 449 3.95 -9.50 33.36
C ALA A 449 4.64 -8.56 32.36
N ASP A 450 5.48 -9.09 31.48
CA ASP A 450 6.08 -8.30 30.40
C ASP A 450 5.02 -7.93 29.37
N LYS A 451 4.85 -6.65 29.11
CA LYS A 451 3.81 -6.10 28.23
C LYS A 451 3.96 -6.59 26.78
N ARG A 452 5.21 -6.71 26.30
CA ARG A 452 5.52 -7.15 24.93
C ARG A 452 5.19 -8.63 24.78
N LEU A 453 5.74 -9.47 25.65
CA LEU A 453 5.47 -10.92 25.63
C LEU A 453 3.98 -11.20 25.83
N ASN A 454 3.30 -10.39 26.64
CA ASN A 454 1.85 -10.50 26.83
C ASN A 454 1.04 -10.20 25.57
N ALA A 455 1.49 -9.26 24.70
CA ALA A 455 0.85 -9.00 23.43
C ALA A 455 1.02 -10.17 22.44
N PHE A 456 2.19 -10.81 22.40
CA PHE A 456 2.38 -12.06 21.65
C PHE A 456 1.52 -13.20 22.19
N ALA A 457 1.44 -13.35 23.52
CA ALA A 457 0.59 -14.34 24.14
C ALA A 457 -0.91 -14.12 23.88
N TYR A 458 -1.33 -12.86 23.72
CA TYR A 458 -2.67 -12.52 23.28
C TYR A 458 -2.94 -13.00 21.85
N THR A 459 -2.06 -12.69 20.90
CA THR A 459 -2.19 -13.11 19.50
C THR A 459 -2.15 -14.65 19.38
N ASP A 460 -1.30 -15.31 20.14
CA ASP A 460 -1.26 -16.79 20.23
C ASP A 460 -2.60 -17.37 20.73
N SER A 461 -3.15 -16.82 21.80
CA SER A 461 -4.44 -17.24 22.37
C SER A 461 -5.59 -17.02 21.38
N LEU A 462 -5.56 -15.90 20.67
CA LEU A 462 -6.51 -15.56 19.62
C LEU A 462 -6.48 -16.58 18.48
N ILE A 463 -5.29 -16.88 17.93
CA ILE A 463 -5.12 -17.83 16.82
C ILE A 463 -5.54 -19.23 17.29
N GLY A 464 -5.13 -19.65 18.47
CA GLY A 464 -5.58 -20.94 19.04
C GLY A 464 -7.10 -21.04 19.16
N ASN A 465 -7.76 -19.98 19.58
CA ASN A 465 -9.23 -19.93 19.67
C ASN A 465 -9.88 -19.94 18.27
N LEU A 466 -9.36 -19.18 17.31
CA LEU A 466 -9.83 -19.16 15.92
C LEU A 466 -9.74 -20.57 15.30
N MET A 467 -8.61 -21.24 15.45
CA MET A 467 -8.41 -22.60 14.92
C MET A 467 -9.37 -23.61 15.55
N ARG A 468 -9.57 -23.57 16.88
CA ARG A 468 -10.55 -24.44 17.57
C ARG A 468 -11.97 -24.22 17.07
N GLN A 469 -12.40 -22.98 16.86
CA GLN A 469 -13.74 -22.68 16.33
C GLN A 469 -13.87 -23.07 14.85
N TYR A 470 -12.84 -22.83 14.04
CA TYR A 470 -12.86 -23.19 12.63
C TYR A 470 -12.90 -24.72 12.45
N ALA A 471 -12.15 -25.47 13.26
CA ALA A 471 -12.12 -26.93 13.22
C ALA A 471 -13.50 -27.60 13.50
N GLN A 472 -14.44 -26.87 14.10
CA GLN A 472 -15.81 -27.34 14.32
C GLN A 472 -16.73 -27.16 13.09
N LEU A 473 -16.29 -26.38 12.08
CA LEU A 473 -17.10 -26.11 10.89
C LEU A 473 -16.90 -27.22 9.83
N PRO A 474 -17.95 -27.55 9.06
CA PRO A 474 -17.84 -28.56 7.99
C PRO A 474 -16.79 -28.22 6.94
N SER A 475 -16.60 -26.92 6.64
CA SER A 475 -15.61 -26.44 5.68
C SER A 475 -14.16 -26.75 6.07
N TRP A 476 -13.89 -26.98 7.38
CA TRP A 476 -12.55 -27.31 7.85
C TRP A 476 -11.92 -28.51 7.13
N ARG A 477 -12.72 -29.53 6.79
CA ARG A 477 -12.22 -30.74 6.12
C ARG A 477 -11.51 -30.49 4.81
N ASN A 478 -11.93 -29.43 4.09
CA ASN A 478 -11.30 -29.03 2.82
C ASN A 478 -10.67 -27.64 2.95
N THR A 479 -9.97 -27.39 4.06
CA THR A 479 -9.29 -26.13 4.32
C THR A 479 -7.81 -26.37 4.58
N LEU A 480 -6.97 -25.56 3.93
CA LEU A 480 -5.54 -25.42 4.20
C LEU A 480 -5.30 -24.12 4.93
N VAL A 481 -4.64 -24.16 6.08
CA VAL A 481 -4.30 -22.99 6.88
C VAL A 481 -2.78 -22.84 6.93
N VAL A 482 -2.29 -21.64 6.61
CA VAL A 482 -0.87 -21.28 6.70
C VAL A 482 -0.71 -20.23 7.80
N LEU A 483 0.07 -20.54 8.83
CA LEU A 483 0.41 -19.62 9.91
C LEU A 483 1.87 -19.21 9.73
N VAL A 484 2.11 -17.94 9.45
CA VAL A 484 3.45 -17.43 9.14
C VAL A 484 3.61 -16.00 9.64
N PRO A 485 4.72 -15.64 10.30
CA PRO A 485 5.04 -14.25 10.62
C PRO A 485 5.43 -13.44 9.38
N ASP A 486 5.18 -12.13 9.46
CA ASP A 486 5.70 -11.18 8.46
C ASP A 486 7.20 -10.91 8.64
N HIS A 487 7.69 -10.86 9.87
CA HIS A 487 9.09 -10.74 10.25
C HIS A 487 9.30 -11.05 11.74
N VAL A 488 10.54 -11.05 12.19
CA VAL A 488 10.86 -11.09 13.63
C VAL A 488 10.76 -9.67 14.21
N GLY A 489 10.08 -9.50 15.33
CA GLY A 489 9.92 -8.23 16.02
C GLY A 489 11.00 -7.91 17.05
N ALA A 490 10.91 -6.72 17.64
CA ALA A 490 11.78 -6.27 18.73
C ALA A 490 11.21 -6.68 20.11
N TYR A 491 11.04 -7.99 20.33
CA TYR A 491 10.45 -8.53 21.57
C TYR A 491 11.47 -8.92 22.64
N THR A 492 12.72 -9.09 22.28
CA THR A 492 13.86 -9.34 23.18
C THR A 492 14.85 -8.19 23.15
N GLU A 493 16.08 -8.42 23.59
CA GLU A 493 17.20 -7.51 23.41
C GLU A 493 17.41 -7.17 21.93
N HIS A 494 18.03 -6.03 21.67
CA HIS A 494 18.27 -5.53 20.31
C HIS A 494 19.00 -6.59 19.46
N LEU A 495 18.28 -7.16 18.49
CA LEU A 495 18.87 -8.07 17.50
C LEU A 495 19.39 -7.26 16.32
N ASP A 496 20.69 -7.41 16.04
CA ASP A 496 21.29 -6.83 14.85
C ASP A 496 20.67 -7.43 13.57
N ASN A 497 20.40 -6.58 12.59
CA ASN A 497 19.84 -6.99 11.30
C ASN A 497 20.75 -7.92 10.49
N PHE A 498 22.03 -8.05 10.86
CA PHE A 498 22.99 -8.97 10.22
C PHE A 498 23.10 -10.34 10.91
N THR A 499 22.29 -10.60 11.94
CA THR A 499 22.26 -11.91 12.60
C THR A 499 21.17 -12.80 12.03
N ARG A 500 21.47 -14.11 11.85
CA ARG A 500 20.49 -15.09 11.36
C ARG A 500 19.23 -15.14 12.24
N LYS A 501 19.39 -15.05 13.55
CA LYS A 501 18.29 -15.10 14.53
C LYS A 501 17.21 -14.00 14.26
N ARG A 502 17.59 -12.89 13.62
CA ARG A 502 16.69 -11.79 13.23
C ARG A 502 15.67 -12.21 12.16
N TYR A 503 15.89 -13.36 11.51
CA TYR A 503 15.07 -13.86 10.40
C TYR A 503 14.44 -15.21 10.67
N GLU A 504 14.73 -15.88 11.79
CA GLU A 504 14.19 -17.20 12.12
C GLU A 504 12.72 -17.09 12.56
N ILE A 505 11.80 -17.57 11.72
CA ILE A 505 10.34 -17.52 11.93
C ILE A 505 9.74 -18.92 11.80
N PRO A 506 8.63 -19.22 12.51
CA PRO A 506 7.90 -20.46 12.31
C PRO A 506 7.10 -20.42 10.99
N LEU A 507 7.04 -21.54 10.28
CA LEU A 507 6.02 -21.82 9.29
C LEU A 507 5.25 -23.07 9.73
N ILE A 508 3.93 -22.93 9.89
CA ILE A 508 3.04 -24.02 10.28
C ILE A 508 1.93 -24.12 9.23
N ILE A 509 1.77 -25.28 8.61
CA ILE A 509 0.68 -25.55 7.67
C ILE A 509 -0.23 -26.59 8.32
N THR A 510 -1.49 -26.21 8.54
CA THR A 510 -2.50 -27.02 9.23
C THR A 510 -3.83 -27.01 8.47
N GLY A 511 -4.87 -27.56 9.05
CA GLY A 511 -6.20 -27.66 8.43
C GLY A 511 -6.60 -29.09 8.13
N GLY A 512 -7.86 -29.31 7.81
CA GLY A 512 -8.38 -30.64 7.50
C GLY A 512 -7.91 -31.18 6.15
N ALA A 513 -7.34 -30.31 5.29
CA ALA A 513 -6.85 -30.68 3.96
C ALA A 513 -5.41 -31.20 3.96
N ILE A 514 -4.64 -31.09 5.08
CA ILE A 514 -3.25 -31.56 5.11
C ILE A 514 -3.15 -33.09 5.01
N ALA A 515 -2.10 -33.58 4.36
CA ALA A 515 -1.87 -35.02 4.18
C ALA A 515 -1.65 -35.74 5.51
N ARG A 516 -0.72 -35.25 6.32
CA ARG A 516 -0.40 -35.75 7.66
C ARG A 516 0.51 -34.75 8.38
N PRO A 517 0.54 -34.79 9.72
CA PRO A 517 1.55 -34.04 10.48
C PRO A 517 2.96 -34.51 10.10
N MET A 518 3.89 -33.55 9.88
CA MET A 518 5.29 -33.85 9.58
C MET A 518 6.19 -32.66 9.91
N LYS A 519 7.46 -32.93 10.16
CA LYS A 519 8.50 -31.91 10.28
C LYS A 519 9.32 -31.89 9.00
N ILE A 520 9.43 -30.71 8.38
CA ILE A 520 10.20 -30.50 7.16
C ILE A 520 11.50 -29.79 7.53
N ASP A 521 12.63 -30.41 7.22
CA ASP A 521 13.96 -29.94 7.60
C ASP A 521 14.67 -29.16 6.49
N ALA A 522 14.00 -29.04 5.32
CA ALA A 522 14.48 -28.21 4.24
C ALA A 522 14.52 -26.74 4.64
N ILE A 523 15.52 -26.02 4.14
CA ILE A 523 15.60 -24.57 4.29
C ILE A 523 14.52 -23.95 3.39
N GLY A 524 13.71 -23.09 3.97
CA GLY A 524 12.70 -22.34 3.25
C GLY A 524 12.60 -20.90 3.75
N SER A 525 11.94 -20.08 2.97
CA SER A 525 11.67 -18.69 3.32
C SER A 525 10.31 -18.22 2.82
N GLN A 526 9.90 -17.03 3.22
CA GLN A 526 8.56 -16.49 2.90
C GLN A 526 8.24 -16.50 1.42
N HIS A 527 9.21 -16.24 0.53
CA HIS A 527 8.95 -16.21 -0.91
C HIS A 527 8.66 -17.59 -1.53
N ASP A 528 8.93 -18.68 -0.80
CA ASP A 528 8.60 -20.04 -1.25
C ASP A 528 7.12 -20.38 -1.06
N ILE A 529 6.40 -19.66 -0.17
CA ILE A 529 5.01 -19.98 0.20
C ILE A 529 4.07 -19.93 -1.00
N ALA A 530 4.11 -18.85 -1.78
CA ALA A 530 3.21 -18.69 -2.92
C ALA A 530 3.42 -19.79 -3.98
N ALA A 531 4.68 -20.08 -4.32
CA ALA A 531 5.03 -21.16 -5.26
C ALA A 531 4.62 -22.53 -4.71
N THR A 532 4.85 -22.81 -3.43
CA THR A 532 4.44 -24.05 -2.77
C THR A 532 2.93 -24.27 -2.84
N LEU A 533 2.13 -23.23 -2.55
CA LEU A 533 0.67 -23.31 -2.59
C LEU A 533 0.13 -23.49 -4.01
N LEU A 534 0.77 -22.89 -5.00
CA LEU A 534 0.37 -23.03 -6.41
C LEU A 534 0.79 -24.37 -7.01
N GLY A 535 1.79 -25.03 -6.46
CA GLY A 535 2.29 -26.33 -6.90
C GLY A 535 1.49 -27.53 -6.40
N GLN A 536 0.56 -27.33 -5.47
CA GLN A 536 -0.31 -28.37 -4.92
C GLN A 536 -1.62 -28.47 -5.71
#